data_071d56a9c6a3afd954414833d9da7317
#
_entry.id   071d56a9c6a3afd954414833d9da7317
#
_cell.length_a   1.000
_cell.length_b   1.000
_cell.length_c   1.000
_cell.angle_alpha   90.00
_cell.angle_beta   90.00
_cell.angle_gamma   90.00
#
_symmetry.space_group_name_H-M   'P 1'
#
loop_
_entity.id
_entity.type
_entity.pdbx_description
1 polymer ?
#
loop_
_entity_poly.entity_id
_entity_poly.type
_entity_poly.pdbx_seq_one_letter_code
_entity_poly.pdbx_strand_id
1 'polypeptide(L)'
;MDLDFDASDGAFRTEVRDWLADHVPPAPLPSLETAEGFAAHREWEAALAADRWSVVSWPEEYGGRGSSILRWLVFEEEYFAAGAPGRVSQNGINLLAPTLFEHGTAEQRARVLPAMARGEVVWAQAWSEPESGSDLASLRSTAVRTDGGWLLSGQKAWSSRAAFADRAFGLFRSDPDADRPHRGLTYLMFPLDAEGVTVRPVGRLDGKPAFAELFLDEVFVPDRDVIGEPGQGWRVAMSTTGNERGLTLRSPGRFTAAADRLTALWHAQGDPADTALRDRVAAVSYTHL
;
A
#
# COMPACT_ATOMS: atom_id res chain seq x y z
N MET A 1 -4.30 31.96 1.04
CA MET A 1 -3.84 30.72 1.74
C MET A 1 -2.35 30.89 1.86
N ASP A 2 -1.84 30.88 3.08
CA ASP A 2 -0.40 30.88 3.32
C ASP A 2 0.08 29.43 3.12
N LEU A 3 1.04 29.23 2.22
CA LEU A 3 1.63 27.93 1.90
C LEU A 3 3.06 27.82 2.45
N ASP A 4 3.52 28.82 3.18
CA ASP A 4 4.84 28.80 3.76
C ASP A 4 4.88 27.86 4.98
N PHE A 5 5.96 27.10 5.07
CA PHE A 5 6.23 26.25 6.24
C PHE A 5 6.61 27.14 7.43
N ASP A 6 6.06 26.86 8.59
CA ASP A 6 6.46 27.54 9.81
C ASP A 6 7.84 27.02 10.33
N ALA A 7 8.35 27.69 11.38
CA ALA A 7 9.65 27.31 11.95
C ALA A 7 9.65 25.88 12.51
N SER A 8 8.50 25.37 12.98
CA SER A 8 8.37 24.02 13.53
C SER A 8 8.37 22.96 12.42
N ASP A 9 7.82 23.27 11.26
CA ASP A 9 7.86 22.41 10.07
C ASP A 9 9.28 22.40 9.47
N GLY A 10 9.99 23.55 9.52
CA GLY A 10 11.41 23.63 9.16
C GLY A 10 12.30 22.74 10.04
N ALA A 11 12.07 22.77 11.36
CA ALA A 11 12.77 21.89 12.30
C ALA A 11 12.46 20.41 12.06
N PHE A 12 11.19 20.07 11.79
CA PHE A 12 10.78 18.71 11.42
C PHE A 12 11.46 18.24 10.13
N ARG A 13 11.54 19.09 9.11
CA ARG A 13 12.26 18.79 7.85
C ARG A 13 13.73 18.46 8.10
N THR A 14 14.38 19.23 8.98
CA THR A 14 15.77 18.98 9.34
C THR A 14 15.91 17.65 10.06
N GLU A 15 15.06 17.33 11.03
CA GLU A 15 15.05 16.04 11.74
C GLU A 15 14.90 14.85 10.76
N VAL A 16 13.97 14.95 9.82
CA VAL A 16 13.78 13.92 8.77
C VAL A 16 15.04 13.75 7.93
N ARG A 17 15.61 14.85 7.47
CA ARG A 17 16.80 14.85 6.59
C ARG A 17 18.01 14.24 7.28
N ASP A 18 18.26 14.63 8.53
CA ASP A 18 19.37 14.11 9.33
C ASP A 18 19.20 12.60 9.57
N TRP A 19 18.01 12.17 9.94
CA TRP A 19 17.72 10.74 10.11
C TRP A 19 17.95 9.95 8.83
N LEU A 20 17.45 10.44 7.70
CA LEU A 20 17.63 9.78 6.40
C LEU A 20 19.10 9.72 5.97
N ALA A 21 19.88 10.78 6.23
CA ALA A 21 21.30 10.81 5.92
C ALA A 21 22.09 9.73 6.67
N ASP A 22 21.69 9.43 7.91
CA ASP A 22 22.34 8.41 8.75
C ASP A 22 21.88 6.98 8.44
N HIS A 23 20.67 6.78 7.88
CA HIS A 23 20.04 5.46 7.79
C HIS A 23 19.82 4.95 6.37
N VAL A 24 19.73 5.82 5.36
CA VAL A 24 19.52 5.35 3.98
C VAL A 24 20.73 4.52 3.52
N PRO A 25 20.52 3.28 3.04
CA PRO A 25 21.60 2.45 2.57
C PRO A 25 22.43 3.14 1.47
N PRO A 26 23.78 3.04 1.51
CA PRO A 26 24.65 3.69 0.54
C PRO A 26 24.53 3.11 -0.88
N ALA A 27 23.94 1.93 -1.02
CA ALA A 27 23.64 1.29 -2.29
C ALA A 27 22.16 0.88 -2.36
N PRO A 28 21.54 0.93 -3.55
CA PRO A 28 20.16 0.48 -3.71
C PRO A 28 19.97 -0.97 -3.23
N LEU A 29 18.89 -1.22 -2.51
CA LEU A 29 18.51 -2.58 -2.12
C LEU A 29 18.13 -3.42 -3.35
N PRO A 30 18.24 -4.76 -3.28
CA PRO A 30 17.75 -5.65 -4.34
C PRO A 30 16.25 -5.39 -4.64
N SER A 31 15.80 -5.87 -5.80
CA SER A 31 14.40 -5.65 -6.21
C SER A 31 13.42 -6.20 -5.16
N LEU A 32 12.50 -5.35 -4.69
CA LEU A 32 11.42 -5.74 -3.75
C LEU A 32 10.44 -6.81 -4.31
N GLU A 33 10.63 -7.23 -5.55
CA GLU A 33 9.87 -8.29 -6.21
C GLU A 33 10.63 -9.63 -6.24
N THR A 34 11.67 -9.76 -5.43
CA THR A 34 12.36 -11.03 -5.13
C THR A 34 12.28 -11.31 -3.63
N ALA A 35 12.38 -12.56 -3.21
CA ALA A 35 12.33 -12.92 -1.80
C ALA A 35 13.41 -12.20 -0.97
N GLU A 36 14.64 -12.18 -1.48
CA GLU A 36 15.77 -11.48 -0.85
C GLU A 36 15.50 -9.97 -0.74
N GLY A 37 15.12 -9.35 -1.85
CA GLY A 37 14.87 -7.91 -1.87
C GLY A 37 13.65 -7.52 -1.04
N PHE A 38 12.60 -8.34 -1.04
CA PHE A 38 11.44 -8.10 -0.18
C PHE A 38 11.82 -8.14 1.31
N ALA A 39 12.63 -9.10 1.73
CA ALA A 39 13.16 -9.18 3.10
C ALA A 39 14.00 -7.94 3.45
N ALA A 40 14.93 -7.52 2.59
CA ALA A 40 15.75 -6.34 2.81
C ALA A 40 14.92 -5.04 2.94
N HIS A 41 13.89 -4.89 2.10
CA HIS A 41 12.97 -3.74 2.20
C HIS A 41 12.08 -3.81 3.46
N ARG A 42 11.75 -5.01 3.95
CA ARG A 42 11.02 -5.18 5.20
C ARG A 42 11.89 -4.80 6.40
N GLU A 43 13.18 -5.14 6.40
CA GLU A 43 14.15 -4.68 7.41
C GLU A 43 14.29 -3.15 7.40
N TRP A 44 14.33 -2.54 6.23
CA TRP A 44 14.31 -1.08 6.10
C TRP A 44 13.03 -0.46 6.74
N GLU A 45 11.86 -1.04 6.51
CA GLU A 45 10.63 -0.56 7.13
C GLU A 45 10.62 -0.76 8.65
N ALA A 46 11.24 -1.82 9.16
CA ALA A 46 11.43 -2.02 10.59
C ALA A 46 12.35 -0.93 11.19
N ALA A 47 13.40 -0.51 10.49
CA ALA A 47 14.25 0.61 10.92
C ALA A 47 13.47 1.93 10.95
N LEU A 48 12.65 2.23 9.92
CA LEU A 48 11.74 3.37 9.93
C LEU A 48 10.79 3.33 11.13
N ALA A 49 10.25 2.16 11.45
CA ALA A 49 9.29 2.00 12.53
C ALA A 49 9.90 2.17 13.91
N ALA A 50 11.18 1.79 14.10
CA ALA A 50 11.90 1.96 15.37
C ALA A 50 11.88 3.41 15.85
N ASP A 51 11.99 4.37 14.91
CA ASP A 51 11.96 5.80 15.17
C ASP A 51 10.63 6.46 14.73
N ARG A 52 9.58 5.65 14.51
CA ARG A 52 8.22 6.08 14.13
C ARG A 52 8.12 6.86 12.82
N TRP A 53 9.01 6.58 11.87
CA TRP A 53 8.99 7.16 10.53
C TRP A 53 8.16 6.36 9.52
N SER A 54 7.80 5.12 9.83
CA SER A 54 7.04 4.26 8.92
C SER A 54 5.64 4.77 8.60
N VAL A 55 4.96 5.40 9.57
CA VAL A 55 3.57 5.86 9.49
C VAL A 55 3.37 7.21 10.21
N VAL A 56 4.10 8.22 9.75
CA VAL A 56 4.27 9.54 10.39
C VAL A 56 2.95 10.19 10.82
N SER A 57 1.91 10.11 10.00
CA SER A 57 0.61 10.75 10.27
C SER A 57 -0.35 9.92 11.14
N TRP A 58 -0.02 8.65 11.44
CA TRP A 58 -0.90 7.83 12.27
C TRP A 58 -0.85 8.27 13.73
N PRO A 59 -1.92 7.97 14.50
CA PRO A 59 -1.90 8.14 15.96
C PRO A 59 -0.73 7.39 16.60
N GLU A 60 -0.18 7.97 17.68
CA GLU A 60 0.98 7.40 18.39
C GLU A 60 0.70 6.01 18.95
N GLU A 61 -0.53 5.74 19.39
CA GLU A 61 -0.97 4.46 19.91
C GLU A 61 -0.83 3.32 18.88
N TYR A 62 -0.79 3.64 17.57
CA TYR A 62 -0.61 2.67 16.49
C TYR A 62 0.79 2.72 15.86
N GLY A 63 1.73 3.44 16.46
CA GLY A 63 3.12 3.50 16.01
C GLY A 63 3.48 4.72 15.17
N GLY A 64 2.55 5.67 14.97
CA GLY A 64 2.80 6.93 14.28
C GLY A 64 3.37 8.02 15.20
N ARG A 65 3.47 9.22 14.65
CA ARG A 65 3.90 10.45 15.36
C ARG A 65 2.76 11.43 15.58
N GLY A 66 1.52 11.09 15.19
CA GLY A 66 0.37 11.99 15.24
C GLY A 66 0.57 13.26 14.39
N SER A 67 1.45 13.22 13.42
CA SER A 67 1.82 14.40 12.63
C SER A 67 0.71 14.79 11.64
N SER A 68 0.65 16.09 11.32
CA SER A 68 -0.26 16.61 10.31
C SER A 68 0.03 16.03 8.92
N ILE A 69 -0.94 16.15 8.01
CA ILE A 69 -0.75 15.78 6.59
C ILE A 69 0.36 16.63 5.94
N LEU A 70 0.57 17.86 6.38
CA LEU A 70 1.64 18.73 5.90
C LEU A 70 3.02 18.16 6.29
N ARG A 71 3.20 17.72 7.54
CA ARG A 71 4.45 17.06 7.96
C ARG A 71 4.65 15.70 7.31
N TRP A 72 3.58 14.96 7.06
CA TRP A 72 3.67 13.76 6.23
C TRP A 72 4.19 14.09 4.82
N LEU A 73 3.71 15.16 4.19
CA LEU A 73 4.20 15.60 2.88
C LEU A 73 5.68 15.98 2.92
N VAL A 74 6.11 16.73 3.96
CA VAL A 74 7.53 17.07 4.17
C VAL A 74 8.37 15.80 4.30
N PHE A 75 7.91 14.81 5.07
CA PHE A 75 8.59 13.52 5.19
C PHE A 75 8.74 12.82 3.83
N GLU A 76 7.68 12.75 3.04
CA GLU A 76 7.71 12.10 1.72
C GLU A 76 8.65 12.82 0.73
N GLU A 77 8.66 14.15 0.74
CA GLU A 77 9.62 14.93 -0.07
C GLU A 77 11.07 14.56 0.27
N GLU A 78 11.44 14.61 1.54
CA GLU A 78 12.80 14.28 1.98
C GLU A 78 13.12 12.79 1.76
N TYR A 79 12.15 11.89 1.97
CA TYR A 79 12.28 10.45 1.75
C TYR A 79 12.69 10.12 0.31
N PHE A 80 11.96 10.67 -0.66
CA PHE A 80 12.24 10.42 -2.06
C PHE A 80 13.46 11.21 -2.58
N ALA A 81 13.72 12.41 -2.05
CA ALA A 81 14.92 13.18 -2.37
C ALA A 81 16.20 12.47 -1.90
N ALA A 82 16.17 11.84 -0.73
CA ALA A 82 17.28 11.03 -0.21
C ALA A 82 17.49 9.71 -0.97
N GLY A 83 16.60 9.34 -1.90
CA GLY A 83 16.67 8.06 -2.61
C GLY A 83 16.40 6.85 -1.72
N ALA A 84 15.63 7.03 -0.65
CA ALA A 84 15.31 5.96 0.29
C ALA A 84 14.63 4.77 -0.38
N PRO A 85 14.80 3.53 0.16
CA PRO A 85 14.28 2.30 -0.43
C PRO A 85 12.76 2.30 -0.62
N GLY A 86 12.27 1.56 -1.61
CA GLY A 86 10.83 1.35 -1.82
C GLY A 86 10.16 0.66 -0.62
N ARG A 87 8.86 0.89 -0.43
CA ARG A 87 8.06 0.35 0.68
C ARG A 87 7.31 -0.91 0.23
N VAL A 88 7.42 -2.01 0.99
CA VAL A 88 6.66 -3.25 0.73
C VAL A 88 5.27 -3.22 1.35
N SER A 89 5.09 -2.46 2.41
CA SER A 89 3.84 -2.38 3.19
C SER A 89 2.78 -1.43 2.61
N GLN A 90 2.97 -0.85 1.43
CA GLN A 90 2.11 0.19 0.86
C GLN A 90 0.62 -0.17 0.83
N ASN A 91 0.26 -1.43 0.47
CA ASN A 91 -1.14 -1.84 0.46
C ASN A 91 -1.75 -1.82 1.86
N GLY A 92 -0.97 -2.23 2.87
CA GLY A 92 -1.39 -2.13 4.27
C GLY A 92 -1.57 -0.69 4.72
N ILE A 93 -0.49 0.10 4.68
CA ILE A 93 -0.48 1.44 5.28
C ILE A 93 -1.30 2.48 4.53
N ASN A 94 -1.44 2.37 3.20
CA ASN A 94 -2.13 3.38 2.38
C ASN A 94 -3.56 2.96 1.96
N LEU A 95 -3.91 1.68 2.05
CA LEU A 95 -5.23 1.18 1.65
C LEU A 95 -5.99 0.57 2.83
N LEU A 96 -5.44 -0.47 3.46
CA LEU A 96 -6.13 -1.17 4.54
C LEU A 96 -6.23 -0.32 5.81
N ALA A 97 -5.16 0.36 6.22
CA ALA A 97 -5.18 1.14 7.45
C ALA A 97 -6.18 2.30 7.42
N PRO A 98 -6.25 3.16 6.38
CA PRO A 98 -7.30 4.16 6.28
C PRO A 98 -8.70 3.55 6.30
N THR A 99 -8.89 2.39 5.67
CA THR A 99 -10.14 1.64 5.70
C THR A 99 -10.49 1.17 7.12
N LEU A 100 -9.51 0.70 7.90
CA LEU A 100 -9.69 0.35 9.29
C LEU A 100 -9.94 1.56 10.20
N PHE A 101 -9.34 2.71 9.94
CA PHE A 101 -9.65 3.93 10.66
C PHE A 101 -11.09 4.36 10.47
N GLU A 102 -11.66 4.18 9.28
CA GLU A 102 -13.04 4.58 8.96
C GLU A 102 -14.07 3.51 9.34
N HIS A 103 -13.81 2.23 9.05
CA HIS A 103 -14.80 1.14 9.13
C HIS A 103 -14.44 0.05 10.13
N GLY A 104 -13.19 0.00 10.62
CA GLY A 104 -12.75 -1.02 11.56
C GLY A 104 -13.20 -0.76 12.98
N THR A 105 -13.36 -1.83 13.76
CA THR A 105 -13.60 -1.74 15.21
C THR A 105 -12.34 -1.30 15.96
N ALA A 106 -12.49 -0.84 17.20
CA ALA A 106 -11.34 -0.52 18.06
C ALA A 106 -10.42 -1.75 18.26
N GLU A 107 -11.02 -2.95 18.40
CA GLU A 107 -10.26 -4.20 18.52
C GLU A 107 -9.46 -4.51 17.25
N GLN A 108 -10.05 -4.36 16.07
CA GLN A 108 -9.35 -4.54 14.80
C GLN A 108 -8.18 -3.58 14.66
N ARG A 109 -8.38 -2.29 14.95
CA ARG A 109 -7.30 -1.30 14.92
C ARG A 109 -6.17 -1.65 15.87
N ALA A 110 -6.47 -1.96 17.12
CA ALA A 110 -5.46 -2.31 18.13
C ALA A 110 -4.68 -3.58 17.76
N ARG A 111 -5.33 -4.56 17.12
CA ARG A 111 -4.71 -5.82 16.72
C ARG A 111 -3.89 -5.71 15.43
N VAL A 112 -4.33 -4.91 14.46
CA VAL A 112 -3.77 -4.93 13.10
C VAL A 112 -2.74 -3.81 12.88
N LEU A 113 -3.05 -2.59 13.30
CA LEU A 113 -2.25 -1.43 12.94
C LEU A 113 -0.84 -1.42 13.52
N PRO A 114 -0.58 -1.78 14.79
CA PRO A 114 0.78 -1.77 15.32
C PRO A 114 1.74 -2.72 14.61
N ALA A 115 1.32 -3.94 14.31
CA ALA A 115 2.14 -4.90 13.57
C ALA A 115 2.41 -4.47 12.12
N MET A 116 1.42 -3.82 11.49
CA MET A 116 1.56 -3.22 10.16
C MET A 116 2.56 -2.05 10.18
N ALA A 117 2.47 -1.16 11.18
CA ALA A 117 3.39 -0.03 11.32
C ALA A 117 4.85 -0.46 11.48
N ARG A 118 5.09 -1.60 12.17
CA ARG A 118 6.44 -2.17 12.37
C ARG A 118 6.96 -3.02 11.20
N GLY A 119 6.17 -3.18 10.12
CA GLY A 119 6.55 -4.05 9.00
C GLY A 119 6.53 -5.55 9.33
N GLU A 120 6.01 -5.93 10.51
CA GLU A 120 5.89 -7.33 10.96
C GLU A 120 4.83 -8.10 10.18
N VAL A 121 3.82 -7.41 9.67
CA VAL A 121 2.75 -8.01 8.85
C VAL A 121 2.54 -7.17 7.61
N VAL A 122 2.83 -7.74 6.45
CA VAL A 122 2.64 -7.12 5.14
C VAL A 122 1.35 -7.63 4.51
N TRP A 123 0.58 -6.73 3.91
CA TRP A 123 -0.75 -6.98 3.39
C TRP A 123 -0.83 -6.89 1.87
N ALA A 124 -1.51 -7.85 1.25
CA ALA A 124 -1.88 -7.83 -0.15
C ALA A 124 -3.36 -7.48 -0.34
N GLN A 125 -3.69 -6.87 -1.47
CA GLN A 125 -5.07 -6.63 -1.89
C GLN A 125 -5.57 -7.79 -2.76
N ALA A 126 -6.70 -8.39 -2.39
CA ALA A 126 -7.30 -9.55 -3.05
C ALA A 126 -8.70 -9.20 -3.58
N TRP A 127 -8.77 -8.37 -4.64
CA TRP A 127 -10.03 -7.85 -5.18
C TRP A 127 -10.40 -8.48 -6.51
N SER A 128 -9.59 -8.22 -7.54
CA SER A 128 -9.86 -8.67 -8.90
C SER A 128 -9.91 -10.20 -9.01
N GLU A 129 -10.69 -10.67 -9.94
CA GLU A 129 -10.78 -12.07 -10.34
C GLU A 129 -10.44 -12.18 -11.84
N PRO A 130 -10.17 -13.37 -12.39
CA PRO A 130 -9.86 -13.50 -13.80
C PRO A 130 -10.89 -12.87 -14.73
N GLU A 131 -12.17 -12.93 -14.37
CA GLU A 131 -13.29 -12.38 -15.16
C GLU A 131 -13.88 -11.08 -14.57
N SER A 132 -13.36 -10.58 -13.44
CA SER A 132 -13.93 -9.46 -12.72
C SER A 132 -12.86 -8.50 -12.22
N GLY A 133 -12.56 -7.48 -13.02
CA GLY A 133 -11.62 -6.41 -12.71
C GLY A 133 -12.33 -5.07 -12.69
N SER A 134 -12.55 -4.45 -13.84
CA SER A 134 -13.25 -3.16 -13.94
C SER A 134 -14.70 -3.23 -13.45
N ASP A 135 -15.40 -4.33 -13.72
CA ASP A 135 -16.70 -4.64 -13.11
C ASP A 135 -16.51 -5.48 -11.85
N LEU A 136 -15.96 -4.84 -10.81
CA LEU A 136 -15.67 -5.51 -9.54
C LEU A 136 -16.93 -6.04 -8.84
N ALA A 137 -18.09 -5.43 -9.08
CA ALA A 137 -19.35 -5.90 -8.47
C ALA A 137 -19.79 -7.29 -8.98
N SER A 138 -19.28 -7.74 -10.12
CA SER A 138 -19.56 -9.06 -10.70
C SER A 138 -18.70 -10.20 -10.14
N LEU A 139 -17.85 -9.93 -9.14
CA LEU A 139 -16.98 -10.95 -8.52
C LEU A 139 -17.77 -12.17 -8.04
N ARG A 140 -17.14 -13.35 -8.11
CA ARG A 140 -17.76 -14.66 -7.87
C ARG A 140 -17.18 -15.42 -6.66
N SER A 141 -15.97 -15.05 -6.18
CA SER A 141 -15.43 -15.67 -4.96
C SER A 141 -16.40 -15.47 -3.81
N THR A 142 -16.70 -16.55 -3.10
CA THR A 142 -17.74 -16.59 -2.08
C THR A 142 -17.20 -16.48 -0.67
N ALA A 143 -18.04 -15.98 0.24
CA ALA A 143 -17.90 -16.10 1.68
C ALA A 143 -19.17 -16.73 2.24
N VAL A 144 -19.11 -18.00 2.59
CA VAL A 144 -20.26 -18.75 3.11
C VAL A 144 -20.22 -18.72 4.63
N ARG A 145 -21.35 -18.32 5.23
CA ARG A 145 -21.49 -18.25 6.70
C ARG A 145 -21.32 -19.63 7.33
N THR A 146 -20.54 -19.71 8.38
CA THR A 146 -20.38 -20.91 9.21
C THR A 146 -20.34 -20.55 10.68
N ASP A 147 -20.17 -21.52 11.58
CA ASP A 147 -20.09 -21.26 13.02
C ASP A 147 -18.84 -20.45 13.36
N GLY A 148 -19.03 -19.28 13.97
CA GLY A 148 -17.99 -18.37 14.40
C GLY A 148 -17.26 -17.61 13.27
N GLY A 149 -17.69 -17.77 11.99
CA GLY A 149 -16.98 -17.10 10.89
C GLY A 149 -17.51 -17.41 9.50
N TRP A 150 -16.61 -17.47 8.54
CA TRP A 150 -16.87 -17.56 7.11
C TRP A 150 -15.92 -18.54 6.45
N LEU A 151 -16.39 -19.26 5.45
CA LEU A 151 -15.55 -20.07 4.55
C LEU A 151 -15.41 -19.32 3.22
N LEU A 152 -14.16 -18.98 2.86
CA LEU A 152 -13.86 -18.31 1.61
C LEU A 152 -13.48 -19.30 0.53
N SER A 153 -14.11 -19.20 -0.65
CA SER A 153 -13.78 -20.02 -1.81
C SER A 153 -13.76 -19.19 -3.08
N GLY A 154 -12.79 -19.46 -3.97
CA GLY A 154 -12.69 -18.80 -5.27
C GLY A 154 -11.25 -18.52 -5.71
N GLN A 155 -11.10 -17.62 -6.68
CA GLN A 155 -9.81 -17.23 -7.23
C GLN A 155 -9.71 -15.72 -7.30
N LYS A 156 -8.62 -15.18 -6.77
CA LYS A 156 -8.24 -13.77 -6.93
C LYS A 156 -7.04 -13.65 -7.86
N ALA A 157 -6.99 -12.57 -8.62
CA ALA A 157 -5.94 -12.32 -9.59
C ALA A 157 -5.32 -10.93 -9.40
N TRP A 158 -4.12 -10.73 -9.94
CA TRP A 158 -3.41 -9.45 -9.94
C TRP A 158 -3.13 -8.89 -8.55
N SER A 159 -3.04 -9.76 -7.53
CA SER A 159 -2.71 -9.37 -6.17
C SER A 159 -1.23 -8.98 -6.07
N SER A 160 -0.97 -7.66 -6.05
CA SER A 160 0.40 -7.12 -6.04
C SER A 160 1.16 -7.61 -4.81
N ARG A 161 2.36 -8.19 -5.05
CA ARG A 161 3.30 -8.67 -4.02
C ARG A 161 2.74 -9.75 -3.09
N ALA A 162 1.59 -10.35 -3.39
CA ALA A 162 1.00 -11.37 -2.54
C ALA A 162 1.88 -12.63 -2.41
N ALA A 163 2.82 -12.84 -3.35
CA ALA A 163 3.82 -13.91 -3.25
C ALA A 163 4.72 -13.81 -2.00
N PHE A 164 4.81 -12.64 -1.39
CA PHE A 164 5.70 -12.35 -0.25
C PHE A 164 4.95 -11.72 0.94
N ALA A 165 3.66 -11.45 0.80
CA ALA A 165 2.84 -10.87 1.87
C ALA A 165 2.40 -11.95 2.88
N ASP A 166 2.10 -11.52 4.10
CA ASP A 166 1.66 -12.41 5.18
C ASP A 166 0.13 -12.59 5.19
N ARG A 167 -0.59 -11.54 4.83
CA ARG A 167 -2.06 -11.50 4.88
C ARG A 167 -2.63 -10.77 3.67
N ALA A 168 -3.94 -10.98 3.43
CA ALA A 168 -4.67 -10.25 2.42
C ALA A 168 -5.97 -9.65 2.97
N PHE A 169 -6.49 -8.67 2.25
CA PHE A 169 -7.83 -8.13 2.44
C PHE A 169 -8.58 -8.12 1.11
N GLY A 170 -9.86 -8.45 1.13
CA GLY A 170 -10.59 -8.64 -0.12
C GLY A 170 -12.09 -8.60 0.01
N LEU A 171 -12.74 -8.62 -1.15
CA LEU A 171 -14.18 -8.65 -1.32
C LEU A 171 -14.64 -10.05 -1.72
N PHE A 172 -15.75 -10.48 -1.12
CA PHE A 172 -16.34 -11.80 -1.37
C PHE A 172 -17.87 -11.70 -1.43
N ARG A 173 -18.48 -12.56 -2.24
CA ARG A 173 -19.92 -12.72 -2.35
C ARG A 173 -20.45 -13.48 -1.13
N SER A 174 -21.09 -12.79 -0.22
CA SER A 174 -21.71 -13.37 0.99
C SER A 174 -23.21 -13.57 0.87
N ASP A 175 -23.87 -12.85 -0.06
CA ASP A 175 -25.29 -13.01 -0.38
C ASP A 175 -25.44 -13.06 -1.90
N PRO A 176 -25.62 -14.27 -2.48
CA PRO A 176 -25.83 -14.44 -3.91
C PRO A 176 -27.20 -13.97 -4.40
N ASP A 177 -28.19 -13.86 -3.51
CA ASP A 177 -29.57 -13.52 -3.82
C ASP A 177 -29.89 -12.02 -3.64
N ALA A 178 -28.87 -11.21 -3.31
CA ALA A 178 -29.02 -9.77 -3.17
C ALA A 178 -29.63 -9.14 -4.44
N ASP A 179 -30.57 -8.20 -4.25
CA ASP A 179 -31.28 -7.51 -5.34
C ASP A 179 -30.37 -6.75 -6.31
N ARG A 180 -29.15 -6.45 -5.87
CA ARG A 180 -28.09 -5.81 -6.66
C ARG A 180 -26.72 -6.42 -6.36
N PRO A 181 -25.88 -6.69 -7.37
CA PRO A 181 -24.60 -7.36 -7.19
C PRO A 181 -23.72 -6.76 -6.10
N HIS A 182 -23.64 -5.44 -5.99
CA HIS A 182 -22.81 -4.75 -5.01
C HIS A 182 -23.32 -4.83 -3.56
N ARG A 183 -24.61 -5.21 -3.32
CA ARG A 183 -25.17 -5.34 -1.97
C ARG A 183 -24.87 -6.67 -1.31
N GLY A 184 -24.54 -7.70 -2.08
CA GLY A 184 -24.24 -9.03 -1.56
C GLY A 184 -22.75 -9.25 -1.26
N LEU A 185 -21.95 -8.20 -1.00
CA LEU A 185 -20.52 -8.28 -0.81
C LEU A 185 -20.12 -8.01 0.63
N THR A 186 -19.15 -8.79 1.13
CA THR A 186 -18.52 -8.60 2.44
C THR A 186 -17.01 -8.40 2.28
N TYR A 187 -16.44 -7.53 3.10
CA TYR A 187 -15.01 -7.22 3.09
C TYR A 187 -14.33 -7.94 4.24
N LEU A 188 -13.33 -8.76 3.94
CA LEU A 188 -12.68 -9.62 4.92
C LEU A 188 -11.15 -9.52 4.84
N MET A 189 -10.52 -9.72 5.99
CA MET A 189 -9.08 -9.92 6.15
C MET A 189 -8.81 -11.41 6.36
N PHE A 190 -7.76 -11.96 5.73
CA PHE A 190 -7.41 -13.37 5.89
C PHE A 190 -5.90 -13.59 5.79
N PRO A 191 -5.35 -14.63 6.45
CA PRO A 191 -3.94 -15.00 6.33
C PRO A 191 -3.66 -15.71 5.00
N LEU A 192 -2.48 -15.50 4.42
CA LEU A 192 -2.08 -16.14 3.16
C LEU A 192 -1.42 -17.52 3.38
N ASP A 193 -1.10 -17.86 4.62
CA ASP A 193 -0.55 -19.15 5.06
C ASP A 193 -1.61 -20.11 5.66
N ALA A 194 -2.92 -19.71 5.61
CA ALA A 194 -3.99 -20.57 6.10
C ALA A 194 -4.17 -21.82 5.25
N GLU A 195 -4.67 -22.89 5.89
CA GLU A 195 -5.15 -24.07 5.16
C GLU A 195 -6.19 -23.68 4.12
N GLY A 196 -6.10 -24.25 2.91
CA GLY A 196 -6.95 -23.92 1.78
C GLY A 196 -6.48 -22.72 0.94
N VAL A 197 -5.44 -21.99 1.35
CA VAL A 197 -4.86 -20.89 0.53
C VAL A 197 -3.70 -21.42 -0.30
N THR A 198 -3.76 -21.17 -1.62
CA THR A 198 -2.63 -21.36 -2.52
C THR A 198 -2.28 -20.05 -3.19
N VAL A 199 -1.05 -19.58 -3.00
CA VAL A 199 -0.50 -18.39 -3.64
C VAL A 199 0.34 -18.79 -4.83
N ARG A 200 -0.06 -18.39 -6.04
CA ARG A 200 0.68 -18.66 -7.28
C ARG A 200 1.28 -17.37 -7.84
N PRO A 201 2.61 -17.19 -7.78
CA PRO A 201 3.27 -16.03 -8.34
C PRO A 201 3.05 -15.89 -9.84
N VAL A 202 2.85 -14.64 -10.30
CA VAL A 202 2.70 -14.27 -11.72
C VAL A 202 3.83 -13.33 -12.10
N GLY A 203 4.69 -13.79 -13.01
CA GLY A 203 5.84 -13.04 -13.51
C GLY A 203 5.42 -11.94 -14.50
N ARG A 204 6.10 -10.80 -14.41
CA ARG A 204 6.08 -9.79 -15.46
C ARG A 204 7.00 -10.20 -16.63
N LEU A 205 7.11 -9.34 -17.65
CA LEU A 205 8.01 -9.57 -18.79
C LEU A 205 9.49 -9.68 -18.40
N ASP A 206 9.88 -9.12 -17.24
CA ASP A 206 11.22 -9.26 -16.66
C ASP A 206 11.39 -10.53 -15.81
N GLY A 207 10.37 -11.39 -15.76
CA GLY A 207 10.34 -12.65 -15.01
C GLY A 207 10.11 -12.50 -13.51
N LYS A 208 10.03 -11.28 -12.95
CA LYS A 208 9.84 -11.07 -11.52
C LYS A 208 8.38 -11.24 -11.11
N PRO A 209 8.09 -11.90 -9.96
CA PRO A 209 6.73 -12.17 -9.50
C PRO A 209 6.09 -10.94 -8.82
N ALA A 210 5.83 -9.90 -9.60
CA ALA A 210 5.21 -8.67 -9.11
C ALA A 210 3.76 -8.86 -8.64
N PHE A 211 3.08 -9.88 -9.15
CA PHE A 211 1.71 -10.21 -8.82
C PHE A 211 1.60 -11.67 -8.39
N ALA A 212 0.44 -12.02 -7.83
CA ALA A 212 0.06 -13.41 -7.62
C ALA A 212 -1.43 -13.61 -7.91
N GLU A 213 -1.79 -14.84 -8.20
CA GLU A 213 -3.14 -15.37 -8.09
C GLU A 213 -3.27 -16.07 -6.74
N LEU A 214 -4.44 -15.92 -6.14
CA LEU A 214 -4.80 -16.55 -4.87
C LEU A 214 -5.94 -17.52 -5.12
N PHE A 215 -5.73 -18.79 -4.82
CA PHE A 215 -6.78 -19.80 -4.85
C PHE A 215 -7.19 -20.08 -3.42
N LEU A 216 -8.48 -20.04 -3.18
CA LEU A 216 -9.10 -20.21 -1.87
C LEU A 216 -10.06 -21.39 -1.94
N ASP A 217 -9.84 -22.38 -1.06
CA ASP A 217 -10.65 -23.58 -0.95
C ASP A 217 -11.11 -23.73 0.50
N GLU A 218 -12.34 -23.28 0.76
CA GLU A 218 -12.99 -23.29 2.09
C GLU A 218 -12.14 -22.70 3.23
N VAL A 219 -11.41 -21.62 2.94
CA VAL A 219 -10.53 -20.94 3.91
C VAL A 219 -11.36 -20.33 5.04
N PHE A 220 -11.18 -20.82 6.29
CA PHE A 220 -11.89 -20.28 7.43
C PHE A 220 -11.37 -18.91 7.85
N VAL A 221 -12.31 -17.96 8.01
CA VAL A 221 -12.04 -16.59 8.49
C VAL A 221 -13.01 -16.25 9.61
N PRO A 222 -12.53 -15.91 10.82
CA PRO A 222 -13.39 -15.60 11.95
C PRO A 222 -14.12 -14.26 11.76
N ASP A 223 -15.26 -14.11 12.42
CA ASP A 223 -16.09 -12.87 12.35
C ASP A 223 -15.32 -11.60 12.67
N ARG A 224 -14.36 -11.66 13.58
CA ARG A 224 -13.52 -10.51 13.96
C ARG A 224 -12.67 -9.96 12.80
N ASP A 225 -12.55 -10.68 11.69
CA ASP A 225 -11.79 -10.27 10.50
C ASP A 225 -12.70 -9.70 9.38
N VAL A 226 -13.99 -9.54 9.61
CA VAL A 226 -14.91 -8.78 8.75
C VAL A 226 -14.71 -7.29 9.03
N ILE A 227 -14.49 -6.49 7.99
CA ILE A 227 -14.39 -5.02 8.11
C ILE A 227 -15.77 -4.42 7.76
N GLY A 228 -16.29 -3.61 8.66
CA GLY A 228 -17.68 -3.13 8.59
C GLY A 228 -18.67 -4.27 8.89
N GLU A 229 -19.86 -4.22 8.27
CA GLU A 229 -20.89 -5.23 8.46
C GLU A 229 -20.99 -6.17 7.26
N PRO A 230 -21.39 -7.44 7.43
CA PRO A 230 -21.71 -8.33 6.33
C PRO A 230 -22.71 -7.69 5.35
N GLY A 231 -22.47 -7.86 4.05
CA GLY A 231 -23.29 -7.24 2.99
C GLY A 231 -22.95 -5.77 2.70
N GLN A 232 -22.11 -5.11 3.52
CA GLN A 232 -21.69 -3.72 3.30
C GLN A 232 -20.29 -3.59 2.65
N GLY A 233 -19.72 -4.69 2.19
CA GLY A 233 -18.35 -4.72 1.62
C GLY A 233 -18.12 -3.73 0.49
N TRP A 234 -19.13 -3.47 -0.34
CA TRP A 234 -19.02 -2.48 -1.40
C TRP A 234 -18.75 -1.06 -0.87
N ARG A 235 -19.45 -0.65 0.19
CA ARG A 235 -19.23 0.64 0.83
C ARG A 235 -17.80 0.76 1.37
N VAL A 236 -17.31 -0.29 2.03
CA VAL A 236 -15.95 -0.35 2.55
C VAL A 236 -14.92 -0.28 1.41
N ALA A 237 -15.17 -1.01 0.31
CA ALA A 237 -14.30 -0.98 -0.86
C ALA A 237 -14.25 0.40 -1.53
N MET A 238 -15.35 1.12 -1.59
CA MET A 238 -15.36 2.47 -2.17
C MET A 238 -14.53 3.47 -1.35
N SER A 239 -14.53 3.35 -0.02
CA SER A 239 -13.62 4.09 0.86
C SER A 239 -12.17 3.73 0.57
N THR A 240 -11.82 2.44 0.48
CA THR A 240 -10.48 1.99 0.10
C THR A 240 -10.03 2.53 -1.26
N THR A 241 -10.93 2.53 -2.27
CA THR A 241 -10.66 3.09 -3.61
C THR A 241 -10.39 4.60 -3.56
N GLY A 242 -11.10 5.32 -2.69
CA GLY A 242 -10.85 6.74 -2.42
C GLY A 242 -9.42 6.97 -1.94
N ASN A 243 -8.94 6.15 -1.03
CA ASN A 243 -7.56 6.20 -0.52
C ASN A 243 -6.53 5.81 -1.59
N GLU A 244 -6.82 4.84 -2.45
CA GLU A 244 -5.94 4.45 -3.57
C GLU A 244 -5.69 5.61 -4.54
N ARG A 245 -6.69 6.44 -4.77
CA ARG A 245 -6.60 7.63 -5.61
C ARG A 245 -6.11 8.86 -4.84
N GLY A 246 -5.95 8.73 -3.54
CA GLY A 246 -5.55 9.79 -2.64
C GLY A 246 -4.06 10.10 -2.67
N LEU A 247 -3.72 11.20 -2.00
CA LEU A 247 -2.36 11.75 -1.92
C LEU A 247 -1.35 10.76 -1.32
N THR A 248 -1.77 9.96 -0.34
CA THR A 248 -0.86 9.12 0.45
C THR A 248 -0.23 7.97 -0.35
N LEU A 249 -0.96 7.36 -1.27
CA LEU A 249 -0.39 6.32 -2.14
C LEU A 249 0.41 6.91 -3.32
N ARG A 250 0.05 8.13 -3.75
CA ARG A 250 0.66 8.82 -4.90
C ARG A 250 1.43 10.04 -4.46
N SER A 251 2.35 9.85 -3.51
CA SER A 251 3.16 10.92 -2.94
C SER A 251 3.71 11.89 -3.99
N PRO A 252 3.44 13.21 -3.87
CA PRO A 252 4.03 14.22 -4.74
C PRO A 252 5.54 14.20 -4.71
N GLY A 253 6.16 13.96 -3.54
CA GLY A 253 7.60 13.89 -3.37
C GLY A 253 8.24 12.84 -4.29
N ARG A 254 7.55 11.73 -4.57
CA ARG A 254 8.02 10.71 -5.52
C ARG A 254 8.18 11.25 -6.93
N PHE A 255 7.22 12.05 -7.40
CA PHE A 255 7.23 12.60 -8.76
C PHE A 255 8.24 13.73 -8.88
N THR A 256 8.30 14.62 -7.88
CA THR A 256 9.30 15.68 -7.81
C THR A 256 10.72 15.13 -7.87
N ALA A 257 11.05 14.16 -6.99
CA ALA A 257 12.36 13.52 -7.00
C ALA A 257 12.67 12.76 -8.31
N ALA A 258 11.67 12.23 -9.01
CA ALA A 258 11.86 11.62 -10.32
C ALA A 258 12.19 12.66 -11.40
N ALA A 259 11.50 13.81 -11.39
CA ALA A 259 11.77 14.94 -12.30
C ALA A 259 13.16 15.54 -12.06
N ASP A 260 13.58 15.69 -10.80
CA ASP A 260 14.90 16.17 -10.42
C ASP A 260 16.01 15.22 -10.91
N ARG A 261 15.83 13.90 -10.74
CA ARG A 261 16.78 12.90 -11.28
C ARG A 261 16.86 12.95 -12.81
N LEU A 262 15.74 13.12 -13.50
CA LEU A 262 15.73 13.27 -14.96
C LEU A 262 16.49 14.52 -15.39
N THR A 263 16.27 15.64 -14.71
CA THR A 263 16.97 16.91 -14.97
C THR A 263 18.48 16.79 -14.71
N ALA A 264 18.85 16.15 -13.58
CA ALA A 264 20.27 15.88 -13.27
C ALA A 264 20.93 14.97 -14.34
N LEU A 265 20.24 13.94 -14.80
CA LEU A 265 20.70 13.06 -15.88
C LEU A 265 20.91 13.82 -17.18
N TRP A 266 19.98 14.71 -17.54
CA TRP A 266 20.11 15.58 -18.69
C TRP A 266 21.35 16.47 -18.59
N HIS A 267 21.58 17.11 -17.46
CA HIS A 267 22.77 17.94 -17.25
C HIS A 267 24.10 17.15 -17.32
N ALA A 268 24.07 15.88 -16.89
CA ALA A 268 25.27 15.06 -16.87
C ALA A 268 25.59 14.41 -18.24
N GLN A 269 24.59 14.08 -19.05
CA GLN A 269 24.74 13.23 -20.24
C GLN A 269 24.03 13.75 -21.49
N GLY A 270 23.20 14.79 -21.36
CA GLY A 270 22.45 15.35 -22.49
C GLY A 270 23.34 16.12 -23.49
N ASP A 271 22.98 16.08 -24.76
CA ASP A 271 23.59 16.91 -25.77
C ASP A 271 22.97 18.30 -25.73
N PRO A 272 23.70 19.38 -25.37
CA PRO A 272 23.15 20.74 -25.33
C PRO A 272 22.60 21.23 -26.68
N ALA A 273 23.03 20.64 -27.79
CA ALA A 273 22.54 20.96 -29.13
C ALA A 273 21.19 20.31 -29.44
N ASP A 274 20.80 19.26 -28.72
CA ASP A 274 19.45 18.64 -28.84
C ASP A 274 18.41 19.46 -28.07
N THR A 275 17.99 20.56 -28.66
CA THR A 275 16.99 21.46 -28.07
C THR A 275 15.63 20.80 -27.95
N ALA A 276 15.28 19.86 -28.85
CA ALA A 276 14.01 19.15 -28.80
C ALA A 276 13.90 18.22 -27.57
N LEU A 277 14.96 17.49 -27.26
CA LEU A 277 14.99 16.64 -26.05
C LEU A 277 15.04 17.50 -24.77
N ARG A 278 15.82 18.58 -24.77
CA ARG A 278 15.86 19.54 -23.65
C ARG A 278 14.45 20.07 -23.32
N ASP A 279 13.71 20.51 -24.33
CA ASP A 279 12.35 21.06 -24.12
C ASP A 279 11.38 19.99 -23.61
N ARG A 280 11.53 18.72 -24.02
CA ARG A 280 10.75 17.61 -23.49
C ARG A 280 11.09 17.32 -22.02
N VAL A 281 12.36 17.35 -21.63
CA VAL A 281 12.78 17.20 -20.23
C VAL A 281 12.21 18.33 -19.37
N ALA A 282 12.30 19.58 -19.85
CA ALA A 282 11.73 20.74 -19.16
C ALA A 282 10.20 20.62 -19.00
N ALA A 283 9.50 20.13 -20.03
CA ALA A 283 8.05 19.91 -19.97
C ALA A 283 7.65 18.88 -18.91
N VAL A 284 8.43 17.82 -18.70
CA VAL A 284 8.18 16.84 -17.63
C VAL A 284 8.26 17.50 -16.25
N SER A 285 9.30 18.28 -15.99
CA SER A 285 9.44 19.00 -14.72
C SER A 285 8.26 19.96 -14.49
N TYR A 286 7.88 20.73 -15.48
CA TYR A 286 6.76 21.68 -15.40
C TYR A 286 5.39 21.02 -15.14
N THR A 287 5.14 19.84 -15.70
CA THR A 287 3.84 19.16 -15.57
C THR A 287 3.69 18.37 -14.25
N HIS A 288 4.76 18.18 -13.47
CA HIS A 288 4.75 17.43 -12.21
C HIS A 288 4.98 18.31 -10.97
N LEU A 289 5.19 19.60 -11.15
CA LEU A 289 5.21 20.64 -10.13
C LEU A 289 3.88 21.38 -10.09
#